data_a922d15410d0873978ac0666abd9b9c0
#
_entry.id   a922d15410d0873978ac0666abd9b9c0
#
_cell.length_a   1.000
_cell.length_b   1.000
_cell.length_c   1.000
_cell.angle_alpha   90.00
_cell.angle_beta   90.00
_cell.angle_gamma   90.00
#
_symmetry.space_group_name_H-M   'P 1'
#
loop_
_entity.id
_entity.type
_entity.pdbx_description
1 polymer ?
#
loop_
_entity_poly.entity_id
_entity_poly.type
_entity_poly.pdbx_seq_one_letter_code
_entity_poly.pdbx_strand_id
1 'polypeptide(L)'
;MRILYVGDTACLPEDLSDYIGDMGDEWKVEFAADGNAAIFAVANSPVDVMITGPTLPDLPPSTLLGQVRTLRPETIRIALLENTDGNAAPPIKLIGVAHRFLPLPLSSETVLESIHSLEELRDLLDSPRLRRVIGRVEHLPSPPHLYFALTRALEEDDGNSTDIAKIVAGDPAIAAKVLQLCNSAYFSNGRANTDLRAAVTRLGLATLRDLVLASEVFSIKTGSNVDRAALQHRSLIASRLAARILPHSSAELGATAALLADIGLLLPGVRDEREPMTDENDERPGHTEAGAYLLGLWGLPMPIVEAVAFHRQPQRSSLRSFWVPGAVHVAGALAGNEQVDESYLQSLGVLHQLEGWKNMADTLVDRVADAA
;
A
#
# COMPACT_ATOMS: atom_id res chain seq x y z
N MET A 1 17.24 -3.90 15.45
CA MET A 1 16.65 -2.63 14.94
C MET A 1 16.76 -1.53 15.99
N ARG A 2 17.11 -0.29 15.57
CA ARG A 2 17.19 0.87 16.51
C ARG A 2 15.96 1.76 16.34
N ILE A 3 15.18 1.88 17.40
CA ILE A 3 13.90 2.60 17.45
C ILE A 3 14.08 3.82 18.36
N LEU A 4 13.69 5.00 17.90
CA LEU A 4 13.68 6.24 18.68
C LEU A 4 12.24 6.69 18.87
N TYR A 5 11.78 6.70 20.12
CA TYR A 5 10.53 7.33 20.50
C TYR A 5 10.75 8.77 20.91
N VAL A 6 9.89 9.69 20.47
CA VAL A 6 10.01 11.12 20.72
C VAL A 6 8.71 11.67 21.30
N GLY A 7 8.80 12.26 22.47
CA GLY A 7 7.67 12.89 23.16
C GLY A 7 7.38 12.29 24.54
N ASP A 8 6.15 12.51 25.02
CA ASP A 8 5.71 12.06 26.33
C ASP A 8 5.56 10.53 26.37
N THR A 9 6.32 9.87 27.23
CA THR A 9 6.26 8.42 27.42
C THR A 9 4.94 7.93 28.03
N ALA A 10 4.13 8.83 28.61
CA ALA A 10 2.79 8.49 29.07
C ALA A 10 1.84 8.06 27.93
N CYS A 11 2.19 8.35 26.66
CA CYS A 11 1.46 7.84 25.50
C CYS A 11 1.78 6.38 25.17
N LEU A 12 2.83 5.80 25.77
CA LEU A 12 3.22 4.41 25.55
C LEU A 12 2.47 3.47 26.51
N PRO A 13 2.15 2.25 26.08
CA PRO A 13 1.58 1.23 26.94
C PRO A 13 2.53 0.86 28.08
N GLU A 14 1.99 0.64 29.29
CA GLU A 14 2.79 0.30 30.48
C GLU A 14 3.55 -1.03 30.33
N ASP A 15 2.97 -1.98 29.61
CA ASP A 15 3.52 -3.31 29.38
C ASP A 15 4.50 -3.38 28.18
N LEU A 16 4.67 -2.30 27.43
CA LEU A 16 5.54 -2.29 26.25
C LEU A 16 7.01 -2.62 26.58
N SER A 17 7.48 -2.18 27.76
CA SER A 17 8.85 -2.46 28.20
C SER A 17 9.13 -3.95 28.42
N ASP A 18 8.13 -4.69 28.90
CA ASP A 18 8.24 -6.12 29.14
C ASP A 18 8.33 -6.88 27.81
N TYR A 19 7.49 -6.52 26.83
CA TYR A 19 7.54 -7.09 25.48
C TYR A 19 8.88 -6.78 24.78
N ILE A 20 9.39 -5.56 24.90
CA ILE A 20 10.71 -5.21 24.32
C ILE A 20 11.81 -6.03 24.99
N GLY A 21 11.73 -6.25 26.31
CA GLY A 21 12.66 -7.10 27.05
C GLY A 21 12.68 -8.53 26.57
N ASP A 22 11.55 -9.09 26.21
CA ASP A 22 11.40 -10.44 25.68
C ASP A 22 12.02 -10.61 24.26
N MET A 23 12.10 -9.52 23.47
CA MET A 23 12.77 -9.49 22.16
C MET A 23 14.30 -9.47 22.25
N GLY A 24 14.87 -9.37 23.44
CA GLY A 24 16.30 -9.38 23.69
C GLY A 24 17.06 -8.21 23.03
N ASP A 25 18.26 -8.49 22.48
CA ASP A 25 19.13 -7.47 21.86
C ASP A 25 18.72 -7.07 20.44
N GLU A 26 17.67 -7.67 19.88
CA GLU A 26 17.25 -7.40 18.51
C GLU A 26 16.69 -5.97 18.34
N TRP A 27 16.03 -5.46 19.39
CA TRP A 27 15.47 -4.11 19.40
C TRP A 27 16.15 -3.23 20.46
N LYS A 28 16.67 -2.11 19.98
CA LYS A 28 17.23 -1.08 20.85
C LYS A 28 16.31 0.13 20.83
N VAL A 29 15.54 0.33 21.89
CA VAL A 29 14.63 1.46 22.03
C VAL A 29 15.31 2.58 22.81
N GLU A 30 15.27 3.79 22.25
CA GLU A 30 15.79 5.01 22.85
C GLU A 30 14.67 6.05 22.93
N PHE A 31 14.78 6.97 23.88
CA PHE A 31 13.77 7.98 24.14
C PHE A 31 14.37 9.38 24.01
N ALA A 32 13.64 10.28 23.35
CA ALA A 32 13.92 11.71 23.31
C ALA A 32 12.72 12.48 23.84
N ALA A 33 12.92 13.38 24.78
CA ALA A 33 11.85 14.15 25.40
C ALA A 33 11.24 15.20 24.45
N ASP A 34 12.01 15.66 23.48
CA ASP A 34 11.64 16.73 22.55
C ASP A 34 12.25 16.54 21.18
N GLY A 35 11.83 17.35 20.23
CA GLY A 35 12.26 17.26 18.84
C GLY A 35 13.74 17.61 18.62
N ASN A 36 14.29 18.56 19.37
CA ASN A 36 15.70 18.96 19.26
C ASN A 36 16.62 17.82 19.74
N ALA A 37 16.27 17.16 20.84
CA ALA A 37 16.98 15.97 21.32
C ALA A 37 16.92 14.83 20.28
N ALA A 38 15.77 14.63 19.65
CA ALA A 38 15.60 13.63 18.59
C ALA A 38 16.46 13.94 17.36
N ILE A 39 16.50 15.19 16.90
CA ILE A 39 17.34 15.62 15.78
C ILE A 39 18.82 15.37 16.09
N PHE A 40 19.25 15.72 17.31
CA PHE A 40 20.62 15.46 17.76
C PHE A 40 20.95 13.97 17.76
N ALA A 41 20.04 13.12 18.25
CA ALA A 41 20.22 11.67 18.25
C ALA A 41 20.36 11.10 16.82
N VAL A 42 19.49 11.52 15.88
CA VAL A 42 19.49 11.08 14.47
C VAL A 42 20.74 11.58 13.73
N ALA A 43 21.22 12.78 14.02
CA ALA A 43 22.44 13.33 13.41
C ALA A 43 23.67 12.50 13.79
N ASN A 44 23.76 12.07 15.06
CA ASN A 44 24.94 11.38 15.59
C ASN A 44 24.93 9.88 15.36
N SER A 45 23.79 9.25 15.14
CA SER A 45 23.68 7.80 14.97
C SER A 45 22.52 7.43 14.05
N PRO A 46 22.66 6.37 13.25
CA PRO A 46 21.57 5.90 12.42
C PRO A 46 20.42 5.39 13.31
N VAL A 47 19.19 5.77 12.96
CA VAL A 47 17.93 5.34 13.57
C VAL A 47 17.12 4.65 12.49
N ASP A 48 16.70 3.40 12.72
CA ASP A 48 15.91 2.64 11.75
C ASP A 48 14.45 3.13 11.72
N VAL A 49 13.86 3.32 12.90
CA VAL A 49 12.47 3.74 13.06
C VAL A 49 12.38 4.88 14.06
N MET A 50 11.70 5.96 13.70
CA MET A 50 11.32 7.02 14.62
C MET A 50 9.81 7.03 14.80
N ILE A 51 9.37 7.03 16.06
CA ILE A 51 7.96 7.15 16.44
C ILE A 51 7.81 8.48 17.19
N THR A 52 6.96 9.38 16.70
CA THR A 52 6.72 10.66 17.37
C THR A 52 5.32 10.72 18.00
N GLY A 53 5.26 11.23 19.22
CA GLY A 53 4.00 11.57 19.88
C GLY A 53 3.18 12.59 19.10
N PRO A 54 1.90 12.80 19.46
CA PRO A 54 0.99 13.70 18.75
C PRO A 54 1.38 15.17 18.93
N THR A 55 2.04 15.49 20.02
CA THR A 55 2.54 16.84 20.36
C THR A 55 3.95 16.75 20.94
N LEU A 56 4.77 17.76 20.67
CA LEU A 56 6.10 17.90 21.24
C LEU A 56 6.22 19.30 21.89
N PRO A 57 7.05 19.47 22.94
CA PRO A 57 7.13 20.73 23.67
C PRO A 57 7.82 21.86 22.90
N ASP A 58 8.66 21.54 21.94
CA ASP A 58 9.57 22.50 21.28
C ASP A 58 9.22 22.77 19.81
N LEU A 59 8.75 21.78 19.07
CA LEU A 59 8.43 21.93 17.65
C LEU A 59 7.31 20.96 17.21
N PRO A 60 6.56 21.30 16.14
CA PRO A 60 5.53 20.40 15.63
C PRO A 60 6.11 19.06 15.12
N PRO A 61 5.42 17.91 15.34
CA PRO A 61 5.85 16.60 14.82
C PRO A 61 6.12 16.59 13.31
N SER A 62 5.32 17.33 12.52
CA SER A 62 5.54 17.47 11.09
C SER A 62 6.86 18.13 10.73
N THR A 63 7.30 19.10 11.55
CA THR A 63 8.60 19.77 11.37
C THR A 63 9.75 18.81 11.73
N LEU A 64 9.64 18.08 12.84
CA LEU A 64 10.60 17.05 13.23
C LEU A 64 10.78 16.02 12.11
N LEU A 65 9.68 15.41 11.67
CA LEU A 65 9.75 14.36 10.64
C LEU A 65 10.27 14.88 9.29
N GLY A 66 9.98 16.14 8.94
CA GLY A 66 10.55 16.80 7.77
C GLY A 66 12.06 16.98 7.86
N GLN A 67 12.59 17.36 9.02
CA GLN A 67 14.03 17.49 9.26
C GLN A 67 14.72 16.11 9.26
N VAL A 68 14.12 15.10 9.89
CA VAL A 68 14.62 13.72 9.86
C VAL A 68 14.69 13.20 8.43
N ARG A 69 13.67 13.46 7.59
CA ARG A 69 13.69 13.11 6.17
C ARG A 69 14.90 13.69 5.45
N THR A 70 15.26 14.92 5.78
CA THR A 70 16.41 15.60 5.16
C THR A 70 17.75 15.05 5.65
N LEU A 71 17.85 14.77 6.94
CA LEU A 71 19.09 14.28 7.57
C LEU A 71 19.34 12.79 7.31
N ARG A 72 18.29 11.97 7.45
CA ARG A 72 18.33 10.51 7.34
C ARG A 72 17.08 10.02 6.60
N PRO A 73 17.04 10.13 5.27
CA PRO A 73 15.88 9.73 4.49
C PRO A 73 15.48 8.26 4.67
N GLU A 74 16.45 7.41 4.99
CA GLU A 74 16.26 5.99 5.26
C GLU A 74 15.55 5.67 6.58
N THR A 75 15.44 6.63 7.51
CA THR A 75 14.69 6.45 8.76
C THR A 75 13.20 6.33 8.48
N ILE A 76 12.58 5.26 8.95
CA ILE A 76 11.13 5.07 8.89
C ILE A 76 10.48 5.98 9.92
N ARG A 77 9.50 6.78 9.49
CA ARG A 77 8.85 7.83 10.29
C ARG A 77 7.40 7.46 10.56
N ILE A 78 7.09 7.27 11.84
CA ILE A 78 5.75 6.93 12.36
C ILE A 78 5.25 8.09 13.21
N ALA A 79 4.00 8.51 13.02
CA ALA A 79 3.36 9.53 13.84
C ALA A 79 2.19 8.93 14.62
N LEU A 80 2.13 9.22 15.92
CA LEU A 80 0.97 8.91 16.73
C LEU A 80 -0.10 9.99 16.55
N LEU A 81 -1.37 9.57 16.43
CA LEU A 81 -2.50 10.46 16.26
C LEU A 81 -3.50 10.29 17.39
N GLU A 82 -3.99 11.39 17.91
CA GLU A 82 -5.14 11.37 18.82
C GLU A 82 -6.39 10.98 18.04
N ASN A 83 -7.03 9.91 18.48
CA ASN A 83 -8.27 9.44 17.87
C ASN A 83 -9.47 10.04 18.60
N THR A 84 -9.73 11.33 18.35
CA THR A 84 -10.81 12.06 19.05
C THR A 84 -12.20 11.63 18.60
N ASP A 85 -12.36 11.09 17.37
CA ASP A 85 -13.69 10.76 16.83
C ASP A 85 -13.70 9.50 15.93
N GLY A 86 -12.70 8.61 16.05
CA GLY A 86 -12.65 7.34 15.28
C GLY A 86 -12.37 7.47 13.77
N ASN A 87 -12.48 8.68 13.19
CA ASN A 87 -12.36 8.96 11.75
C ASN A 87 -11.56 10.23 11.40
N ALA A 88 -10.82 10.80 12.36
CA ALA A 88 -10.05 12.01 12.06
C ALA A 88 -8.92 11.70 11.07
N ALA A 89 -8.95 12.32 9.90
CA ALA A 89 -7.86 12.23 8.92
C ALA A 89 -6.58 12.83 9.53
N PRO A 90 -5.41 12.22 9.24
CA PRO A 90 -4.13 12.79 9.68
C PRO A 90 -3.98 14.23 9.22
N PRO A 91 -3.37 15.11 10.05
CA PRO A 91 -3.08 16.48 9.62
C PRO A 91 -2.31 16.52 8.30
N ILE A 92 -2.74 17.33 7.35
CA ILE A 92 -2.16 17.42 5.98
C ILE A 92 -0.64 17.56 6.02
N LYS A 93 -0.10 18.31 6.99
CA LYS A 93 1.35 18.49 7.15
C LYS A 93 2.10 17.22 7.55
N LEU A 94 1.45 16.27 8.22
CA LEU A 94 2.05 14.99 8.60
C LEU A 94 2.01 13.98 7.44
N ILE A 95 0.98 14.07 6.60
CA ILE A 95 0.78 13.13 5.48
C ILE A 95 2.01 13.09 4.55
N GLY A 96 2.62 14.23 4.24
CA GLY A 96 3.79 14.29 3.34
C GLY A 96 5.12 13.89 3.97
N VAL A 97 5.19 13.62 5.27
CA VAL A 97 6.47 13.38 5.96
C VAL A 97 6.51 12.10 6.78
N ALA A 98 5.37 11.57 7.22
CA ALA A 98 5.27 10.30 7.93
C ALA A 98 5.00 9.14 6.96
N HIS A 99 5.54 7.96 7.27
CA HIS A 99 5.30 6.73 6.51
C HIS A 99 4.08 5.97 7.05
N ARG A 100 3.88 5.98 8.38
CA ARG A 100 2.75 5.33 9.06
C ARG A 100 2.14 6.23 10.11
N PHE A 101 0.89 5.92 10.44
CA PHE A 101 0.13 6.57 11.49
C PHE A 101 -0.42 5.49 12.42
N LEU A 102 -0.25 5.68 13.73
CA LEU A 102 -0.81 4.79 14.75
C LEU A 102 -1.78 5.59 15.63
N PRO A 103 -2.94 5.05 15.97
CA PRO A 103 -3.93 5.75 16.79
C PRO A 103 -3.55 5.70 18.27
N LEU A 104 -3.96 6.72 19.01
CA LEU A 104 -3.99 6.70 20.48
C LEU A 104 -5.43 6.36 20.95
N PRO A 105 -5.60 5.61 22.05
CA PRO A 105 -4.55 5.04 22.89
C PRO A 105 -3.78 3.93 22.20
N LEU A 106 -2.46 3.90 22.39
CA LEU A 106 -1.58 2.93 21.76
C LEU A 106 -1.59 1.63 22.58
N SER A 107 -1.73 0.47 21.91
CA SER A 107 -1.54 -0.85 22.55
C SER A 107 -0.18 -1.42 22.19
N SER A 108 0.39 -2.24 23.08
CA SER A 108 1.65 -2.94 22.83
C SER A 108 1.57 -3.82 21.59
N GLU A 109 0.44 -4.50 21.37
CA GLU A 109 0.17 -5.32 20.19
C GLU A 109 0.29 -4.50 18.90
N THR A 110 -0.34 -3.31 18.83
CA THR A 110 -0.25 -2.43 17.65
C THR A 110 1.19 -1.98 17.36
N VAL A 111 1.98 -1.69 18.40
CA VAL A 111 3.40 -1.34 18.24
C VAL A 111 4.17 -2.54 17.70
N LEU A 112 4.01 -3.70 18.33
CA LEU A 112 4.72 -4.92 17.96
C LEU A 112 4.41 -5.34 16.52
N GLU A 113 3.14 -5.39 16.14
CA GLU A 113 2.71 -5.69 14.76
C GLU A 113 3.29 -4.71 13.75
N SER A 114 3.27 -3.40 14.09
CA SER A 114 3.84 -2.38 13.23
C SER A 114 5.34 -2.57 13.03
N ILE A 115 6.10 -2.84 14.10
CA ILE A 115 7.55 -3.04 14.01
C ILE A 115 7.88 -4.35 13.31
N HIS A 116 7.19 -5.44 13.66
CA HIS A 116 7.42 -6.76 13.04
C HIS A 116 7.18 -6.73 11.52
N SER A 117 6.10 -6.09 11.07
CA SER A 117 5.86 -5.94 9.63
C SER A 117 6.93 -5.09 8.91
N LEU A 118 7.63 -4.20 9.62
CA LEU A 118 8.77 -3.46 9.07
C LEU A 118 10.05 -4.32 9.01
N GLU A 119 10.22 -5.26 9.93
CA GLU A 119 11.31 -6.24 9.86
C GLU A 119 11.11 -7.20 8.70
N GLU A 120 9.91 -7.76 8.55
CA GLU A 120 9.57 -8.60 7.39
C GLU A 120 9.80 -7.87 6.06
N LEU A 121 9.39 -6.58 5.98
CA LEU A 121 9.64 -5.76 4.80
C LEU A 121 11.15 -5.58 4.54
N ARG A 122 11.94 -5.38 5.58
CA ARG A 122 13.39 -5.24 5.49
C ARG A 122 14.05 -6.53 5.02
N ASP A 123 13.62 -7.66 5.55
CA ASP A 123 14.13 -8.97 5.16
C ASP A 123 13.79 -9.30 3.70
N LEU A 124 12.61 -8.93 3.25
CA LEU A 124 12.17 -9.12 1.87
C LEU A 124 12.93 -8.22 0.88
N LEU A 125 13.16 -6.97 1.26
CA LEU A 125 13.70 -5.90 0.40
C LEU A 125 14.90 -5.20 1.10
N ASP A 126 15.95 -5.95 1.40
CA ASP A 126 17.18 -5.40 2.02
C ASP A 126 18.02 -4.61 1.01
N SER A 127 17.56 -3.40 0.68
CA SER A 127 18.26 -2.48 -0.21
C SER A 127 18.40 -1.09 0.44
N PRO A 128 19.62 -0.73 0.94
CA PRO A 128 19.88 0.60 1.47
C PRO A 128 19.58 1.71 0.46
N ARG A 129 19.71 1.39 -0.82
CA ARG A 129 19.45 2.27 -1.92
C ARG A 129 17.96 2.53 -2.10
N LEU A 130 17.15 1.47 -2.09
CA LEU A 130 15.69 1.55 -2.15
C LEU A 130 15.15 2.43 -1.01
N ARG A 131 15.62 2.17 0.23
CA ARG A 131 15.26 2.97 1.40
C ARG A 131 15.60 4.46 1.23
N ARG A 132 16.77 4.77 0.65
CA ARG A 132 17.21 6.13 0.43
C ARG A 132 16.40 6.84 -0.66
N VAL A 133 16.11 6.18 -1.77
CA VAL A 133 15.30 6.74 -2.87
C VAL A 133 13.89 7.03 -2.39
N ILE A 134 13.22 6.04 -1.81
CA ILE A 134 11.84 6.19 -1.32
C ILE A 134 11.77 7.19 -0.17
N GLY A 135 12.73 7.15 0.76
CA GLY A 135 12.78 8.08 1.89
C GLY A 135 12.96 9.55 1.51
N ARG A 136 13.55 9.85 0.34
CA ARG A 136 13.75 11.22 -0.18
C ARG A 136 12.55 11.78 -0.94
N VAL A 137 11.57 10.96 -1.26
CA VAL A 137 10.37 11.43 -1.98
C VAL A 137 9.72 12.56 -1.18
N GLU A 138 9.66 13.75 -1.76
CA GLU A 138 9.18 14.97 -1.07
C GLU A 138 7.71 14.86 -0.67
N HIS A 139 6.94 14.21 -1.51
CA HIS A 139 5.54 13.92 -1.27
C HIS A 139 5.35 12.43 -1.44
N LEU A 140 5.58 11.67 -0.37
CA LEU A 140 5.13 10.28 -0.34
C LEU A 140 3.64 10.27 -0.62
N PRO A 141 3.19 9.43 -1.55
CA PRO A 141 1.76 9.19 -1.67
C PRO A 141 1.26 8.76 -0.29
N SER A 142 0.26 9.45 0.21
CA SER A 142 -0.38 9.04 1.47
C SER A 142 -1.06 7.71 1.27
N PRO A 143 -1.08 6.87 2.31
CA PRO A 143 -1.96 5.71 2.29
C PRO A 143 -3.39 6.22 2.05
N PRO A 144 -4.15 5.60 1.14
CA PRO A 144 -5.51 5.99 0.86
C PRO A 144 -6.37 5.82 2.13
N HIS A 145 -6.64 6.90 2.85
CA HIS A 145 -7.36 6.84 4.13
C HIS A 145 -8.75 6.23 4.01
N LEU A 146 -9.44 6.50 2.91
CA LEU A 146 -10.73 5.87 2.62
C LEU A 146 -10.64 4.36 2.38
N TYR A 147 -9.55 3.89 1.76
CA TYR A 147 -9.31 2.46 1.61
C TYR A 147 -9.22 1.78 2.97
N PHE A 148 -8.44 2.32 3.90
CA PHE A 148 -8.32 1.75 5.24
C PHE A 148 -9.61 1.86 6.05
N ALA A 149 -10.35 2.98 5.92
CA ALA A 149 -11.66 3.13 6.55
C ALA A 149 -12.67 2.08 6.03
N LEU A 150 -12.65 1.81 4.72
CA LEU A 150 -13.49 0.78 4.12
C LEU A 150 -13.06 -0.64 4.50
N THR A 151 -11.74 -0.91 4.56
CA THR A 151 -11.22 -2.22 5.00
C THR A 151 -11.64 -2.49 6.44
N ARG A 152 -11.48 -1.51 7.33
CA ARG A 152 -11.92 -1.62 8.72
C ARG A 152 -13.43 -1.85 8.85
N ALA A 153 -14.23 -1.12 8.09
CA ALA A 153 -15.69 -1.30 8.07
C ALA A 153 -16.12 -2.67 7.52
N LEU A 154 -15.26 -3.35 6.77
CA LEU A 154 -15.47 -4.73 6.29
C LEU A 154 -15.13 -5.79 7.34
N GLU A 155 -14.18 -5.51 8.23
CA GLU A 155 -13.75 -6.42 9.30
C GLU A 155 -14.73 -6.40 10.49
N GLU A 156 -15.49 -5.31 10.65
CA GLU A 156 -16.54 -5.21 11.65
C GLU A 156 -17.78 -6.00 11.16
N ASP A 157 -18.17 -7.05 11.87
CA ASP A 157 -19.29 -7.99 11.52
C ASP A 157 -20.65 -7.28 11.25
N ASP A 158 -20.79 -6.01 11.63
CA ASP A 158 -21.97 -5.17 11.43
C ASP A 158 -21.85 -4.13 10.30
N GLY A 159 -20.91 -4.28 9.38
CA GLY A 159 -20.64 -3.35 8.26
C GLY A 159 -21.90 -3.03 7.45
N ASN A 160 -22.69 -2.07 7.93
CA ASN A 160 -23.94 -1.64 7.28
C ASN A 160 -23.60 -0.81 6.02
N SER A 161 -24.18 -1.20 4.88
CA SER A 161 -24.05 -0.45 3.61
C SER A 161 -24.34 1.05 3.74
N THR A 162 -25.12 1.46 4.75
CA THR A 162 -25.41 2.86 5.05
C THR A 162 -24.20 3.60 5.62
N ASP A 163 -23.42 2.98 6.48
CA ASP A 163 -22.25 3.63 7.09
C ASP A 163 -21.10 3.69 6.08
N ILE A 164 -20.96 2.68 5.26
CA ILE A 164 -20.04 2.69 4.13
C ILE A 164 -20.41 3.77 3.10
N ALA A 165 -21.69 3.91 2.78
CA ALA A 165 -22.13 4.98 1.92
C ALA A 165 -21.84 6.39 2.49
N LYS A 166 -21.89 6.56 3.82
CA LYS A 166 -21.48 7.81 4.49
C LYS A 166 -19.98 8.06 4.36
N ILE A 167 -19.16 7.01 4.54
CA ILE A 167 -17.70 7.11 4.37
C ILE A 167 -17.38 7.56 2.94
N VAL A 168 -17.99 6.93 1.93
CA VAL A 168 -17.79 7.28 0.52
C VAL A 168 -18.34 8.67 0.20
N ALA A 169 -19.49 9.04 0.77
CA ALA A 169 -20.09 10.38 0.59
C ALA A 169 -19.26 11.52 1.21
N GLY A 170 -18.32 11.18 2.09
CA GLY A 170 -17.35 12.13 2.65
C GLY A 170 -16.40 12.73 1.61
N ASP A 171 -16.22 12.06 0.45
CA ASP A 171 -15.46 12.59 -0.68
C ASP A 171 -16.35 12.66 -1.94
N PRO A 172 -16.78 13.86 -2.38
CA PRO A 172 -17.64 14.02 -3.55
C PRO A 172 -17.05 13.45 -4.85
N ALA A 173 -15.72 13.48 -5.02
CA ALA A 173 -15.07 12.95 -6.22
C ALA A 173 -15.14 11.41 -6.25
N ILE A 174 -14.95 10.77 -5.10
CA ILE A 174 -15.08 9.33 -4.97
C ILE A 174 -16.54 8.91 -5.09
N ALA A 175 -17.47 9.63 -4.45
CA ALA A 175 -18.91 9.38 -4.58
C ALA A 175 -19.37 9.44 -6.05
N ALA A 176 -18.94 10.47 -6.80
CA ALA A 176 -19.21 10.58 -8.23
C ALA A 176 -18.63 9.40 -9.02
N LYS A 177 -17.41 8.97 -8.70
CA LYS A 177 -16.73 7.84 -9.34
C LYS A 177 -17.47 6.52 -9.09
N VAL A 178 -17.92 6.30 -7.86
CA VAL A 178 -18.73 5.13 -7.46
C VAL A 178 -20.04 5.08 -8.24
N LEU A 179 -20.75 6.22 -8.33
CA LEU A 179 -21.99 6.33 -9.11
C LEU A 179 -21.73 6.12 -10.60
N GLN A 180 -20.67 6.71 -11.14
CA GLN A 180 -20.27 6.52 -12.54
C GLN A 180 -20.07 5.05 -12.87
N LEU A 181 -19.36 4.32 -12.04
CA LEU A 181 -19.11 2.90 -12.26
C LEU A 181 -20.35 2.05 -12.07
N CYS A 182 -21.13 2.34 -11.04
CA CYS A 182 -22.40 1.63 -10.83
C CYS A 182 -23.36 1.79 -12.03
N ASN A 183 -23.27 2.90 -12.74
CA ASN A 183 -24.06 3.22 -13.92
C ASN A 183 -23.40 2.81 -15.24
N SER A 184 -22.16 2.31 -15.21
CA SER A 184 -21.51 1.79 -16.40
C SER A 184 -22.21 0.53 -16.90
N ALA A 185 -22.12 0.25 -18.20
CA ALA A 185 -22.74 -0.94 -18.83
C ALA A 185 -22.36 -2.25 -18.12
N TYR A 186 -21.18 -2.30 -17.49
CA TYR A 186 -20.68 -3.47 -16.77
C TYR A 186 -21.44 -3.78 -15.48
N PHE A 187 -21.86 -2.75 -14.72
CA PHE A 187 -22.54 -2.92 -13.43
C PHE A 187 -24.05 -2.57 -13.51
N SER A 188 -24.47 -1.84 -14.53
CA SER A 188 -25.87 -1.45 -14.68
C SER A 188 -26.67 -2.57 -15.36
N ASN A 189 -27.84 -2.88 -14.76
CA ASN A 189 -28.84 -3.73 -15.41
C ASN A 189 -29.86 -2.87 -16.20
N GLY A 190 -29.36 -1.87 -16.91
CA GLY A 190 -30.21 -0.96 -17.71
C GLY A 190 -30.97 0.12 -16.93
N ARG A 191 -30.75 0.25 -15.63
CA ARG A 191 -31.35 1.31 -14.77
C ARG A 191 -30.27 2.16 -14.15
N ALA A 192 -30.29 3.46 -14.41
CA ALA A 192 -29.44 4.42 -13.76
C ALA A 192 -29.70 4.46 -12.25
N ASN A 193 -28.62 4.45 -11.48
CA ASN A 193 -28.66 4.53 -10.03
C ASN A 193 -28.08 5.87 -9.58
N THR A 194 -28.87 6.65 -8.86
CA THR A 194 -28.47 7.95 -8.29
C THR A 194 -28.28 7.88 -6.77
N ASP A 195 -28.66 6.76 -6.15
CA ASP A 195 -28.53 6.54 -4.72
C ASP A 195 -27.18 5.85 -4.42
N LEU A 196 -26.34 6.53 -3.66
CA LEU A 196 -25.02 6.06 -3.29
C LEU A 196 -25.06 4.76 -2.47
N ARG A 197 -26.05 4.61 -1.57
CA ARG A 197 -26.26 3.40 -0.79
C ARG A 197 -26.59 2.20 -1.68
N ALA A 198 -27.49 2.39 -2.63
CA ALA A 198 -27.84 1.36 -3.61
C ALA A 198 -26.66 1.04 -4.53
N ALA A 199 -25.81 2.04 -4.87
CA ALA A 199 -24.60 1.85 -5.63
C ALA A 199 -23.57 0.99 -4.84
N VAL A 200 -23.36 1.28 -3.57
CA VAL A 200 -22.50 0.51 -2.66
C VAL A 200 -22.97 -0.95 -2.55
N THR A 201 -24.27 -1.14 -2.35
CA THR A 201 -24.85 -2.49 -2.25
C THR A 201 -24.71 -3.27 -3.56
N ARG A 202 -24.85 -2.61 -4.70
CA ARG A 202 -24.76 -3.23 -6.02
C ARG A 202 -23.31 -3.60 -6.40
N LEU A 203 -22.36 -2.70 -6.14
CA LEU A 203 -20.93 -2.94 -6.43
C LEU A 203 -20.35 -3.99 -5.51
N GLY A 204 -20.88 -4.10 -4.30
CA GLY A 204 -20.27 -4.88 -3.22
C GLY A 204 -19.06 -4.19 -2.62
N LEU A 205 -18.76 -4.51 -1.37
CA LEU A 205 -17.76 -3.82 -0.57
C LEU A 205 -16.34 -4.00 -1.08
N ALA A 206 -16.01 -5.21 -1.54
CA ALA A 206 -14.69 -5.51 -2.08
C ALA A 206 -14.40 -4.68 -3.35
N THR A 207 -15.34 -4.66 -4.31
CA THR A 207 -15.20 -3.85 -5.53
C THR A 207 -15.11 -2.36 -5.21
N LEU A 208 -15.89 -1.89 -4.23
CA LEU A 208 -15.87 -0.50 -3.81
C LEU A 208 -14.52 -0.12 -3.20
N ARG A 209 -13.97 -0.96 -2.33
CA ARG A 209 -12.65 -0.75 -1.71
C ARG A 209 -11.56 -0.64 -2.77
N ASP A 210 -11.52 -1.59 -3.72
CA ASP A 210 -10.51 -1.60 -4.78
C ASP A 210 -10.65 -0.39 -5.71
N LEU A 211 -11.88 0.06 -5.95
CA LEU A 211 -12.15 1.26 -6.72
C LEU A 211 -11.65 2.53 -6.05
N VAL A 212 -11.94 2.67 -4.75
CA VAL A 212 -11.47 3.81 -3.96
C VAL A 212 -9.95 3.83 -3.94
N LEU A 213 -9.33 2.67 -3.71
CA LEU A 213 -7.88 2.53 -3.73
C LEU A 213 -7.29 2.95 -5.09
N ALA A 214 -7.86 2.47 -6.19
CA ALA A 214 -7.44 2.87 -7.53
C ALA A 214 -7.58 4.39 -7.75
N SER A 215 -8.71 4.96 -7.37
CA SER A 215 -8.97 6.39 -7.57
C SER A 215 -8.00 7.27 -6.78
N GLU A 216 -7.69 6.93 -5.54
CA GLU A 216 -6.77 7.69 -4.69
C GLU A 216 -5.32 7.52 -5.13
N VAL A 217 -4.88 6.28 -5.36
CA VAL A 217 -3.51 5.95 -5.77
C VAL A 217 -3.15 6.59 -7.11
N PHE A 218 -4.02 6.45 -8.11
CA PHE A 218 -3.76 6.98 -9.44
C PHE A 218 -4.02 8.50 -9.57
N SER A 219 -4.54 9.13 -8.53
CA SER A 219 -4.65 10.60 -8.44
C SER A 219 -3.35 11.28 -7.98
N ILE A 220 -2.36 10.53 -7.53
CA ILE A 220 -1.09 11.06 -7.04
C ILE A 220 -0.40 11.85 -8.14
N LYS A 221 -0.12 13.13 -7.86
CA LYS A 221 0.62 14.00 -8.78
C LYS A 221 2.10 13.64 -8.71
N THR A 222 2.63 13.01 -9.74
CA THR A 222 4.05 12.70 -9.88
C THR A 222 4.66 13.43 -11.06
N GLY A 223 5.97 13.64 -11.06
CA GLY A 223 6.72 14.19 -12.18
C GLY A 223 7.04 13.19 -13.30
N SER A 224 6.40 12.01 -13.31
CA SER A 224 6.68 10.96 -14.31
C SER A 224 5.85 11.13 -15.58
N ASN A 225 6.44 10.78 -16.75
CA ASN A 225 5.77 10.74 -18.05
C ASN A 225 4.86 9.52 -18.23
N VAL A 226 4.43 8.87 -17.16
CA VAL A 226 3.60 7.66 -17.22
C VAL A 226 2.18 8.02 -17.65
N ASP A 227 1.68 7.33 -18.66
CA ASP A 227 0.26 7.37 -19.03
C ASP A 227 -0.58 6.71 -17.92
N ARG A 228 -1.13 7.56 -17.07
CA ARG A 228 -1.89 7.13 -15.90
C ARG A 228 -3.21 6.46 -16.25
N ALA A 229 -3.84 6.91 -17.34
CA ALA A 229 -5.10 6.32 -17.77
C ALA A 229 -4.88 4.89 -18.24
N ALA A 230 -3.84 4.67 -19.06
CA ALA A 230 -3.45 3.34 -19.50
C ALA A 230 -3.01 2.45 -18.32
N LEU A 231 -2.24 3.02 -17.36
CA LEU A 231 -1.82 2.29 -16.17
C LEU A 231 -3.03 1.87 -15.32
N GLN A 232 -3.93 2.80 -15.02
CA GLN A 232 -5.14 2.52 -14.24
C GLN A 232 -6.03 1.46 -14.93
N HIS A 233 -6.23 1.60 -16.24
CA HIS A 233 -7.02 0.65 -17.03
C HIS A 233 -6.45 -0.77 -16.95
N ARG A 234 -5.13 -0.91 -17.17
CA ARG A 234 -4.43 -2.19 -17.06
C ARG A 234 -4.53 -2.76 -15.65
N SER A 235 -4.31 -1.96 -14.62
CA SER A 235 -4.39 -2.39 -13.22
C SER A 235 -5.79 -2.89 -12.84
N LEU A 236 -6.85 -2.25 -13.34
CA LEU A 236 -8.22 -2.71 -13.11
C LEU A 236 -8.53 -4.05 -13.79
N ILE A 237 -8.02 -4.27 -15.00
CA ILE A 237 -8.16 -5.58 -15.69
C ILE A 237 -7.39 -6.64 -14.91
N ALA A 238 -6.13 -6.37 -14.55
CA ALA A 238 -5.30 -7.30 -13.79
C ALA A 238 -5.94 -7.68 -12.44
N SER A 239 -6.48 -6.70 -11.71
CA SER A 239 -7.19 -6.90 -10.46
C SER A 239 -8.35 -7.90 -10.61
N ARG A 240 -9.21 -7.68 -11.60
CA ARG A 240 -10.37 -8.55 -11.86
C ARG A 240 -9.98 -9.94 -12.32
N LEU A 241 -8.91 -10.05 -13.09
CA LEU A 241 -8.40 -11.33 -13.55
C LEU A 241 -7.78 -12.12 -12.39
N ALA A 242 -6.95 -11.50 -11.56
CA ALA A 242 -6.36 -12.12 -10.37
C ALA A 242 -7.42 -12.67 -9.41
N ALA A 243 -8.50 -11.91 -9.20
CA ALA A 243 -9.65 -12.37 -8.38
C ALA A 243 -10.34 -13.61 -8.94
N ARG A 244 -10.31 -13.83 -10.25
CA ARG A 244 -10.91 -15.02 -10.92
C ARG A 244 -9.97 -16.20 -10.99
N ILE A 245 -8.68 -15.95 -11.03
CA ILE A 245 -7.64 -16.98 -11.07
C ILE A 245 -7.52 -17.67 -9.69
N LEU A 246 -7.67 -16.91 -8.63
CA LEU A 246 -7.49 -17.39 -7.26
C LEU A 246 -8.78 -18.00 -6.67
N PRO A 247 -8.64 -18.91 -5.69
CA PRO A 247 -9.76 -19.36 -4.88
C PRO A 247 -10.44 -18.19 -4.17
N HIS A 248 -11.74 -18.32 -3.87
CA HIS A 248 -12.55 -17.27 -3.26
C HIS A 248 -11.93 -16.70 -1.96
N SER A 249 -11.30 -17.55 -1.14
CA SER A 249 -10.61 -17.13 0.09
C SER A 249 -9.41 -16.21 -0.11
N SER A 250 -8.82 -16.16 -1.30
CA SER A 250 -7.66 -15.33 -1.64
C SER A 250 -7.94 -14.34 -2.78
N ALA A 251 -9.17 -14.33 -3.30
CA ALA A 251 -9.55 -13.52 -4.46
C ALA A 251 -9.37 -12.02 -4.23
N GLU A 252 -9.79 -11.51 -3.07
CA GLU A 252 -9.64 -10.11 -2.70
C GLU A 252 -8.17 -9.70 -2.52
N LEU A 253 -7.39 -10.56 -1.88
CA LEU A 253 -5.96 -10.33 -1.68
C LEU A 253 -5.23 -10.22 -3.04
N GLY A 254 -5.54 -11.14 -3.96
CA GLY A 254 -5.00 -11.11 -5.31
C GLY A 254 -5.46 -9.91 -6.12
N ALA A 255 -6.74 -9.53 -6.01
CA ALA A 255 -7.29 -8.35 -6.67
C ALA A 255 -6.55 -7.07 -6.25
N THR A 256 -6.37 -6.87 -4.95
CA THR A 256 -5.67 -5.71 -4.40
C THR A 256 -4.20 -5.69 -4.79
N ALA A 257 -3.51 -6.83 -4.71
CA ALA A 257 -2.11 -6.94 -5.12
C ALA A 257 -1.93 -6.64 -6.62
N ALA A 258 -2.78 -7.17 -7.49
CA ALA A 258 -2.72 -6.92 -8.92
C ALA A 258 -3.07 -5.47 -9.28
N LEU A 259 -4.00 -4.83 -8.55
CA LEU A 259 -4.34 -3.42 -8.71
C LEU A 259 -3.14 -2.52 -8.45
N LEU A 260 -2.30 -2.88 -7.49
CA LEU A 260 -1.17 -2.10 -7.01
C LEU A 260 0.18 -2.54 -7.60
N ALA A 261 0.20 -3.57 -8.44
CA ALA A 261 1.42 -4.18 -8.93
C ALA A 261 2.42 -3.17 -9.53
N ASP A 262 1.93 -2.22 -10.30
CA ASP A 262 2.74 -1.21 -10.98
C ASP A 262 2.76 0.16 -10.28
N ILE A 263 2.35 0.27 -9.00
CA ILE A 263 2.30 1.55 -8.28
C ILE A 263 3.66 2.26 -8.23
N GLY A 264 4.74 1.50 -8.24
CA GLY A 264 6.10 2.03 -8.24
C GLY A 264 6.43 2.92 -9.43
N LEU A 265 5.74 2.76 -10.57
CA LEU A 265 5.88 3.65 -11.74
C LEU A 265 5.45 5.09 -11.46
N LEU A 266 4.65 5.31 -10.43
CA LEU A 266 4.23 6.64 -10.00
C LEU A 266 5.30 7.34 -9.14
N LEU A 267 6.35 6.65 -8.74
CA LEU A 267 7.40 7.18 -7.87
C LEU A 267 8.52 7.84 -8.67
N PRO A 268 9.02 9.00 -8.24
CA PRO A 268 10.16 9.65 -8.89
C PRO A 268 11.45 8.87 -8.64
N GLY A 269 12.35 8.87 -9.60
CA GLY A 269 13.67 8.24 -9.47
C GLY A 269 13.65 6.71 -9.51
N VAL A 270 12.59 6.14 -10.03
CA VAL A 270 12.38 4.70 -10.19
C VAL A 270 12.48 4.34 -11.68
N ARG A 271 13.03 3.16 -11.97
CA ARG A 271 13.16 2.65 -13.34
C ARG A 271 11.95 1.79 -13.70
N ASP A 272 11.43 1.98 -14.91
CA ASP A 272 10.45 1.07 -15.49
C ASP A 272 11.16 -0.22 -15.95
N GLU A 273 10.88 -1.34 -15.29
CA GLU A 273 11.50 -2.64 -15.61
C GLU A 273 10.91 -3.29 -16.87
N ARG A 274 9.88 -2.69 -17.47
CA ARG A 274 9.37 -3.10 -18.78
C ARG A 274 10.24 -2.59 -19.93
N GLU A 275 10.98 -1.50 -19.68
CA GLU A 275 11.91 -0.96 -20.63
C GLU A 275 13.28 -1.68 -20.51
N PRO A 276 13.94 -1.95 -21.64
CA PRO A 276 15.27 -2.54 -21.63
C PRO A 276 16.26 -1.60 -20.91
N MET A 277 17.17 -2.17 -20.15
CA MET A 277 18.24 -1.41 -19.51
C MET A 277 19.20 -0.90 -20.57
N THR A 278 19.20 0.40 -20.79
CA THR A 278 20.05 1.08 -21.80
C THR A 278 21.38 1.55 -21.22
N ASP A 279 21.47 1.67 -19.91
CA ASP A 279 22.68 2.07 -19.17
C ASP A 279 22.96 1.05 -18.06
N GLU A 280 24.07 0.32 -18.18
CA GLU A 280 24.51 -0.67 -17.16
C GLU A 280 24.79 -0.02 -15.79
N ASN A 281 25.03 1.29 -15.76
CA ASN A 281 25.24 2.06 -14.54
C ASN A 281 23.95 2.70 -13.99
N ASP A 282 22.78 2.38 -14.58
CA ASP A 282 21.50 2.86 -14.05
C ASP A 282 21.23 2.25 -12.68
N GLU A 283 21.50 3.06 -11.72
CA GLU A 283 21.38 2.68 -10.33
C GLU A 283 19.95 2.92 -9.77
N ARG A 284 18.96 3.36 -10.51
CA ARG A 284 17.59 3.53 -10.02
C ARG A 284 16.98 2.17 -9.61
N PRO A 285 16.25 2.08 -8.49
CA PRO A 285 15.54 0.86 -8.14
C PRO A 285 14.47 0.55 -9.19
N GLY A 286 14.16 -0.73 -9.35
CA GLY A 286 13.04 -1.18 -10.17
C GLY A 286 11.70 -0.74 -9.59
N HIS A 287 10.71 -0.54 -10.47
CA HIS A 287 9.37 -0.11 -10.02
C HIS A 287 8.68 -1.17 -9.15
N THR A 288 8.96 -2.45 -9.37
CA THR A 288 8.37 -3.55 -8.58
C THR A 288 8.83 -3.49 -7.12
N GLU A 289 10.14 -3.38 -6.91
CA GLU A 289 10.71 -3.27 -5.56
C GLU A 289 10.32 -1.94 -4.88
N ALA A 290 10.32 -0.85 -5.63
CA ALA A 290 9.94 0.47 -5.11
C ALA A 290 8.45 0.52 -4.72
N GLY A 291 7.57 -0.05 -5.52
CA GLY A 291 6.15 -0.18 -5.22
C GLY A 291 5.90 -1.05 -4.00
N ALA A 292 6.52 -2.22 -3.96
CA ALA A 292 6.40 -3.14 -2.82
C ALA A 292 6.89 -2.50 -1.51
N TYR A 293 8.03 -1.81 -1.55
CA TYR A 293 8.55 -1.10 -0.38
C TYR A 293 7.60 -0.02 0.11
N LEU A 294 7.02 0.78 -0.80
CA LEU A 294 6.01 1.78 -0.45
C LEU A 294 4.79 1.14 0.22
N LEU A 295 4.27 0.05 -0.33
CA LEU A 295 3.10 -0.66 0.23
C LEU A 295 3.39 -1.25 1.61
N GLY A 296 4.59 -1.79 1.81
CA GLY A 296 5.05 -2.26 3.11
C GLY A 296 5.16 -1.13 4.13
N LEU A 297 5.67 0.04 3.72
CA LEU A 297 5.68 1.24 4.57
C LEU A 297 4.26 1.69 4.95
N TRP A 298 3.27 1.51 4.07
CA TRP A 298 1.86 1.77 4.36
C TRP A 298 1.21 0.72 5.27
N GLY A 299 1.89 -0.40 5.53
CA GLY A 299 1.38 -1.46 6.38
C GLY A 299 0.42 -2.42 5.67
N LEU A 300 0.51 -2.55 4.35
CA LEU A 300 -0.25 -3.58 3.66
C LEU A 300 0.29 -4.98 4.01
N PRO A 301 -0.57 -6.02 3.97
CA PRO A 301 -0.17 -7.39 4.27
C PRO A 301 0.99 -7.89 3.40
N MET A 302 1.93 -8.63 4.01
CA MET A 302 3.13 -9.14 3.33
C MET A 302 2.84 -9.95 2.06
N PRO A 303 1.77 -10.75 1.94
CA PRO A 303 1.43 -11.41 0.68
C PRO A 303 1.17 -10.44 -0.48
N ILE A 304 0.63 -9.23 -0.22
CA ILE A 304 0.48 -8.18 -1.24
C ILE A 304 1.85 -7.60 -1.59
N VAL A 305 2.65 -7.28 -0.57
CA VAL A 305 4.00 -6.71 -0.75
C VAL A 305 4.88 -7.65 -1.57
N GLU A 306 4.91 -8.94 -1.21
CA GLU A 306 5.66 -9.97 -1.93
C GLU A 306 5.18 -10.13 -3.38
N ALA A 307 3.86 -10.16 -3.59
CA ALA A 307 3.30 -10.25 -4.92
C ALA A 307 3.69 -9.06 -5.80
N VAL A 308 3.66 -7.84 -5.26
CA VAL A 308 4.09 -6.63 -5.98
C VAL A 308 5.60 -6.64 -6.23
N ALA A 309 6.41 -7.09 -5.26
CA ALA A 309 7.86 -7.16 -5.43
C ALA A 309 8.28 -8.08 -6.58
N PHE A 310 7.59 -9.19 -6.73
CA PHE A 310 8.03 -10.30 -7.61
C PHE A 310 7.13 -10.58 -8.80
N HIS A 311 6.08 -9.78 -9.08
CA HIS A 311 5.17 -10.09 -10.18
C HIS A 311 5.85 -10.15 -11.54
N ARG A 312 6.96 -9.49 -11.75
CA ARG A 312 7.75 -9.60 -13.00
C ARG A 312 8.79 -10.73 -12.98
N GLN A 313 9.14 -11.21 -11.82
CA GLN A 313 10.09 -12.30 -11.61
C GLN A 313 9.55 -13.26 -10.54
N PRO A 314 8.44 -13.98 -10.80
CA PRO A 314 7.71 -14.74 -9.79
C PRO A 314 8.51 -15.90 -9.20
N GLN A 315 9.55 -16.36 -9.92
CA GLN A 315 10.49 -17.37 -9.42
C GLN A 315 11.34 -16.89 -8.22
N ARG A 316 11.41 -15.57 -7.96
CA ARG A 316 12.10 -15.00 -6.78
C ARG A 316 11.27 -15.15 -5.50
N SER A 317 9.96 -15.37 -5.60
CA SER A 317 9.13 -15.66 -4.45
C SER A 317 9.57 -16.94 -3.77
N SER A 318 9.52 -16.95 -2.44
CA SER A 318 9.83 -18.14 -1.63
C SER A 318 8.77 -19.23 -1.73
N LEU A 319 7.57 -18.89 -2.24
CA LEU A 319 6.43 -19.78 -2.34
C LEU A 319 6.67 -20.90 -3.37
N ARG A 320 6.29 -22.13 -2.99
CA ARG A 320 6.39 -23.33 -3.83
C ARG A 320 5.05 -23.78 -4.40
N SER A 321 4.01 -22.99 -4.22
CA SER A 321 2.66 -23.24 -4.73
C SER A 321 2.16 -22.02 -5.48
N PHE A 322 1.26 -22.25 -6.45
CA PHE A 322 0.60 -21.17 -7.15
C PHE A 322 -0.36 -20.46 -6.19
N TRP A 323 -0.08 -19.19 -5.94
CA TRP A 323 -0.88 -18.33 -5.06
C TRP A 323 -0.81 -16.87 -5.51
N VAL A 324 -0.96 -15.90 -4.60
CA VAL A 324 -1.08 -14.47 -4.94
C VAL A 324 0.03 -13.97 -5.86
N PRO A 325 1.35 -14.20 -5.62
CA PRO A 325 2.38 -13.72 -6.53
C PRO A 325 2.26 -14.29 -7.96
N GLY A 326 1.93 -15.58 -8.07
CA GLY A 326 1.72 -16.22 -9.37
C GLY A 326 0.50 -15.68 -10.10
N ALA A 327 -0.61 -15.47 -9.39
CA ALA A 327 -1.83 -14.91 -9.97
C ALA A 327 -1.63 -13.45 -10.43
N VAL A 328 -0.90 -12.64 -9.66
CA VAL A 328 -0.56 -11.25 -10.01
C VAL A 328 0.37 -11.21 -11.23
N HIS A 329 1.36 -12.12 -11.31
CA HIS A 329 2.20 -12.27 -12.48
C HIS A 329 1.37 -12.53 -13.74
N VAL A 330 0.54 -13.59 -13.73
CA VAL A 330 -0.31 -13.94 -14.87
C VAL A 330 -1.27 -12.82 -15.23
N ALA A 331 -1.96 -12.27 -14.24
CA ALA A 331 -2.94 -11.21 -14.46
C ALA A 331 -2.32 -9.93 -15.02
N GLY A 332 -1.17 -9.50 -14.49
CA GLY A 332 -0.43 -8.33 -14.93
C GLY A 332 0.09 -8.50 -16.37
N ALA A 333 0.70 -9.65 -16.66
CA ALA A 333 1.21 -9.96 -18.00
C ALA A 333 0.08 -9.98 -19.04
N LEU A 334 -1.03 -10.67 -18.77
CA LEU A 334 -2.15 -10.73 -19.71
C LEU A 334 -2.86 -9.38 -19.88
N ALA A 335 -3.04 -8.61 -18.79
CA ALA A 335 -3.62 -7.28 -18.89
C ALA A 335 -2.73 -6.27 -19.62
N GLY A 336 -1.41 -6.47 -19.59
CA GLY A 336 -0.41 -5.65 -20.30
C GLY A 336 -0.06 -6.15 -21.71
N ASN A 337 -0.68 -7.24 -22.16
CA ASN A 337 -0.31 -7.94 -23.40
C ASN A 337 1.18 -8.33 -23.43
N GLU A 338 1.70 -8.74 -22.28
CA GLU A 338 3.08 -9.20 -22.06
C GLU A 338 3.14 -10.73 -22.00
N GLN A 339 4.35 -11.28 -22.13
CA GLN A 339 4.53 -12.73 -22.05
C GLN A 339 4.47 -13.20 -20.58
N VAL A 340 3.71 -14.27 -20.36
CA VAL A 340 3.68 -14.99 -19.07
C VAL A 340 4.90 -15.91 -18.99
N ASP A 341 5.51 -16.01 -17.81
CA ASP A 341 6.60 -16.98 -17.57
C ASP A 341 6.03 -18.41 -17.50
N GLU A 342 5.99 -19.08 -18.65
CA GLU A 342 5.50 -20.45 -18.78
C GLU A 342 6.38 -21.45 -18.00
N SER A 343 7.68 -21.19 -17.88
CA SER A 343 8.60 -22.07 -17.13
C SER A 343 8.29 -22.05 -15.63
N TYR A 344 7.93 -20.87 -15.09
CA TYR A 344 7.43 -20.74 -13.74
C TYR A 344 6.11 -21.51 -13.54
N LEU A 345 5.13 -21.34 -14.44
CA LEU A 345 3.86 -22.04 -14.35
C LEU A 345 4.04 -23.56 -14.47
N GLN A 346 4.96 -24.00 -15.31
CA GLN A 346 5.29 -25.41 -15.47
C GLN A 346 5.90 -25.99 -14.18
N SER A 347 6.79 -25.24 -13.52
CA SER A 347 7.42 -25.65 -12.27
C SER A 347 6.40 -25.85 -11.14
N LEU A 348 5.29 -25.12 -11.19
CA LEU A 348 4.17 -25.22 -10.24
C LEU A 348 3.05 -26.18 -10.70
N GLY A 349 3.18 -26.79 -11.87
CA GLY A 349 2.20 -27.74 -12.42
C GLY A 349 0.88 -27.12 -12.89
N VAL A 350 0.81 -25.80 -13.09
CA VAL A 350 -0.41 -25.07 -13.45
C VAL A 350 -0.43 -24.52 -14.89
N LEU A 351 0.60 -24.81 -15.69
CA LEU A 351 0.69 -24.32 -17.06
C LEU A 351 -0.54 -24.68 -17.92
N HIS A 352 -1.17 -25.84 -17.66
CA HIS A 352 -2.37 -26.29 -18.36
C HIS A 352 -3.59 -25.35 -18.20
N GLN A 353 -3.58 -24.45 -17.22
CA GLN A 353 -4.65 -23.49 -16.98
C GLN A 353 -4.48 -22.19 -17.79
N LEU A 354 -3.29 -21.93 -18.37
CA LEU A 354 -2.95 -20.67 -19.00
C LEU A 354 -3.92 -20.27 -20.12
N GLU A 355 -4.32 -21.21 -20.97
CA GLU A 355 -5.27 -20.90 -22.05
C GLU A 355 -6.65 -20.49 -21.50
N GLY A 356 -7.10 -21.08 -20.42
CA GLY A 356 -8.32 -20.65 -19.73
C GLY A 356 -8.19 -19.21 -19.19
N TRP A 357 -7.04 -18.85 -18.63
CA TRP A 357 -6.79 -17.51 -18.13
C TRP A 357 -6.69 -16.46 -19.24
N LYS A 358 -6.09 -16.79 -20.41
CA LYS A 358 -6.09 -15.93 -21.59
C LYS A 358 -7.51 -15.60 -22.05
N ASN A 359 -8.36 -16.62 -22.19
CA ASN A 359 -9.76 -16.43 -22.57
C ASN A 359 -10.54 -15.57 -21.57
N MET A 360 -10.23 -15.68 -20.26
CA MET A 360 -10.81 -14.80 -19.24
C MET A 360 -10.34 -13.35 -19.41
N ALA A 361 -9.05 -13.14 -19.72
CA ALA A 361 -8.48 -11.82 -19.95
C ALA A 361 -9.13 -11.14 -21.15
N ASP A 362 -9.24 -11.82 -22.30
CA ASP A 362 -9.88 -11.29 -23.50
C ASP A 362 -11.32 -10.85 -23.23
N THR A 363 -12.08 -11.69 -22.51
CA THR A 363 -13.47 -11.35 -22.11
C THR A 363 -13.54 -10.10 -21.21
N LEU A 364 -12.52 -9.85 -20.38
CA LEU A 364 -12.46 -8.69 -19.51
C LEU A 364 -12.09 -7.42 -20.27
N VAL A 365 -11.14 -7.51 -21.21
CA VAL A 365 -10.72 -6.39 -22.07
C VAL A 365 -11.91 -5.89 -22.90
N ASP A 366 -12.64 -6.78 -23.56
CA ASP A 366 -13.82 -6.43 -24.37
C ASP A 366 -14.87 -5.69 -23.52
N ARG A 367 -15.17 -6.18 -22.33
CA ARG A 367 -16.17 -5.57 -21.45
C ARG A 367 -15.75 -4.21 -20.87
N VAL A 368 -14.46 -3.97 -20.72
CA VAL A 368 -13.95 -2.66 -20.22
C VAL A 368 -13.92 -1.66 -21.36
N ALA A 369 -13.62 -2.09 -22.59
CA ALA A 369 -13.71 -1.26 -23.79
C ALA A 369 -15.14 -0.78 -24.07
N ASP A 370 -16.14 -1.64 -23.85
CA ASP A 370 -17.57 -1.29 -24.01
C ASP A 370 -18.09 -0.36 -22.90
N ALA A 371 -17.35 -0.21 -21.79
CA ALA A 371 -17.76 0.59 -20.63
C ALA A 371 -17.06 1.97 -20.56
N ALA A 372 -16.10 2.25 -21.44
CA ALA A 372 -15.34 3.51 -21.52
C ALA A 372 -15.91 4.46 -22.55
#